data_ae3c199db59b94ac8302ce3432158086
#
_entry.id   ae3c199db59b94ac8302ce3432158086
#
_cell.length_a   1.000
_cell.length_b   1.000
_cell.length_c   1.000
_cell.angle_alpha   90.00
_cell.angle_beta   90.00
_cell.angle_gamma   90.00
#
_symmetry.space_group_name_H-M   'P 1'
#
loop_
_entity.id
_entity.type
_entity.pdbx_description
1 polymer ?
#
loop_
_entity_poly.entity_id
_entity_poly.type
_entity_poly.pdbx_seq_one_letter_code
_entity_poly.pdbx_strand_id
1 'polypeptide(L)'
;RRFLLRSYPCSKRMXRKTENGLVIEIKYAQDKELGPVCEKALRQIDDKGYAAELREEGFHTIYKYGIACFRKRCRVAVEKEEL
;
A
#
# COMPACT_ATOMS: atom_id res chain seq x y z
N ARG A 1 3.11 11.40 -3.19
CA ARG A 1 2.48 11.34 -1.87
C ARG A 1 2.37 9.93 -1.40
N ARG A 2 2.39 9.81 -0.12
CA ARG A 2 2.27 8.52 0.52
C ARG A 2 1.19 8.54 1.55
N PHE A 3 0.48 7.44 1.61
CA PHE A 3 -0.53 7.28 2.64
C PHE A 3 -0.37 5.91 3.26
N LEU A 4 -0.35 5.89 4.56
CA LEU A 4 -0.32 4.65 5.31
C LEU A 4 -1.62 4.54 6.06
N LEU A 5 -2.41 3.55 5.71
CA LEU A 5 -3.72 3.37 6.30
C LEU A 5 -3.73 2.08 7.09
N ARG A 6 -4.32 2.12 8.26
CA ARG A 6 -4.42 0.96 9.11
C ARG A 6 -5.88 0.69 9.42
N SER A 7 -6.20 -0.59 9.46
CA SER A 7 -7.51 -1.02 9.91
C SER A 7 -7.40 -1.42 11.36
N TYR A 8 -8.33 -0.95 12.16
CA TYR A 8 -8.34 -1.28 13.58
C TYR A 8 -9.55 -2.11 13.88
N PRO A 9 -9.44 -3.06 14.81
CA PRO A 9 -10.61 -3.85 15.17
C PRO A 9 -11.61 -3.02 15.91
N CYS A 10 -12.86 -3.40 15.78
CA CYS A 10 -13.90 -2.73 16.56
C CYS A 10 -13.75 -3.00 18.02
N SER A 11 -13.26 -4.17 18.34
CA SER A 11 -13.02 -4.55 19.72
C SER A 11 -11.55 -4.50 20.01
N LYS A 12 -11.20 -3.99 21.15
CA LYS A 12 -9.79 -3.85 21.47
C LYS A 12 -9.16 -5.09 22.01
N ARG A 13 -9.92 -6.10 22.34
CA ARG A 13 -9.31 -7.27 22.94
C ARG A 13 -9.03 -8.34 21.94
N MET A 14 -8.97 -8.04 20.73
CA MET A 14 -8.70 -9.04 19.73
C MET A 14 -7.28 -9.53 19.85
N UNK A 15 -7.29 -10.55 19.87
CA UNK A 15 -6.12 -11.08 19.97
C UNK A 15 -5.46 -11.20 18.72
N ARG A 16 -6.03 -11.67 17.98
CA ARG A 16 -5.36 -11.76 16.70
C ARG A 16 -5.91 -10.72 15.75
N LYS A 17 -5.08 -10.37 14.84
CA LYS A 17 -5.46 -9.37 13.87
C LYS A 17 -6.06 -10.02 12.65
N THR A 18 -7.30 -9.71 12.39
CA THR A 18 -7.93 -10.17 11.16
C THR A 18 -8.14 -9.04 10.17
N GLU A 19 -7.88 -7.83 10.57
CA GLU A 19 -8.02 -6.70 9.67
C GLU A 19 -6.87 -6.65 8.69
N ASN A 20 -7.10 -5.97 7.60
CA ASN A 20 -6.11 -5.80 6.57
C ASN A 20 -5.37 -4.49 6.77
N GLY A 21 -4.10 -4.51 6.46
CA GLY A 21 -3.32 -3.29 6.40
C GLY A 21 -3.31 -2.78 4.98
N LEU A 22 -3.28 -1.47 4.85
CA LEU A 22 -3.26 -0.83 3.54
C LEU A 22 -2.12 0.15 3.46
N VAL A 23 -1.35 0.09 2.39
CA VAL A 23 -0.32 1.07 2.11
C VAL A 23 -0.54 1.59 0.70
N ILE A 24 -0.61 2.89 0.56
CA ILE A 24 -0.86 3.51 -0.73
C ILE A 24 0.26 4.49 -1.01
N GLU A 25 0.87 4.33 -2.16
CA GLU A 25 1.87 5.26 -2.66
C GLU A 25 1.39 5.85 -3.96
N ILE A 26 1.31 7.16 -4.03
CA ILE A 26 0.84 7.84 -5.21
C ILE A 26 2.00 8.59 -5.83
N LYS A 27 2.21 8.40 -7.11
CA LYS A 27 3.24 9.10 -7.86
C LYS A 27 2.63 9.78 -9.07
N TYR A 28 3.19 10.90 -9.41
CA TYR A 28 2.78 11.62 -10.60
C TYR A 28 3.76 11.30 -11.70
N ALA A 29 3.25 10.73 -12.78
CA ALA A 29 4.07 10.37 -13.91
C ALA A 29 4.35 11.61 -14.77
N GLN A 30 5.39 11.51 -15.55
CA GLN A 30 5.77 12.62 -16.42
C GLN A 30 5.31 12.41 -17.85
N ASP A 31 4.71 11.28 -18.12
CA ASP A 31 4.12 11.01 -19.42
C ASP A 31 3.04 9.98 -19.22
N LYS A 32 2.51 9.49 -20.32
CA LYS A 32 1.36 8.60 -20.24
C LYS A 32 1.73 7.15 -19.95
N GLU A 33 2.99 6.86 -19.77
CA GLU A 33 3.43 5.50 -19.43
C GLU A 33 3.27 5.30 -17.94
N LEU A 34 2.13 4.81 -17.53
CA LEU A 34 1.81 4.73 -16.12
C LEU A 34 2.24 3.41 -15.47
N GLY A 35 2.34 2.34 -16.27
CA GLY A 35 2.70 1.06 -15.70
C GLY A 35 4.01 1.05 -14.95
N PRO A 36 5.10 1.50 -15.57
CA PRO A 36 6.38 1.52 -14.84
C PRO A 36 6.34 2.40 -13.61
N VAL A 37 5.57 3.47 -13.62
CA VAL A 37 5.48 4.34 -12.45
C VAL A 37 4.75 3.62 -11.33
N CYS A 38 3.71 2.85 -11.64
CA CYS A 38 3.05 2.05 -10.62
C CYS A 38 4.01 1.05 -10.00
N GLU A 39 4.82 0.40 -10.81
CA GLU A 39 5.78 -0.57 -10.28
C GLU A 39 6.80 0.11 -9.37
N LYS A 40 7.23 1.29 -9.76
CA LYS A 40 8.17 2.03 -8.93
C LYS A 40 7.51 2.40 -7.60
N ALA A 41 6.24 2.77 -7.63
CA ALA A 41 5.54 3.09 -6.40
C ALA A 41 5.49 1.88 -5.48
N LEU A 42 5.20 0.71 -6.03
CA LEU A 42 5.17 -0.49 -5.21
C LEU A 42 6.53 -0.79 -4.61
N ARG A 43 7.58 -0.61 -5.40
CA ARG A 43 8.92 -0.86 -4.86
C ARG A 43 9.26 0.12 -3.74
N GLN A 44 8.80 1.35 -3.84
CA GLN A 44 9.07 2.30 -2.78
C GLN A 44 8.37 1.94 -1.49
N ILE A 45 7.19 1.34 -1.58
CA ILE A 45 6.55 0.87 -0.36
C ILE A 45 7.44 -0.13 0.36
N ASP A 46 8.04 -1.05 -0.39
CA ASP A 46 8.93 -2.03 0.22
C ASP A 46 10.21 -1.38 0.73
N ASP A 47 10.78 -0.47 -0.05
CA ASP A 47 12.03 0.17 0.32
C ASP A 47 11.88 1.00 1.59
N LYS A 48 10.75 1.62 1.78
CA LYS A 48 10.55 2.46 2.96
C LYS A 48 10.11 1.67 4.17
N GLY A 49 9.81 0.40 4.01
CA GLY A 49 9.49 -0.45 5.14
C GLY A 49 8.08 -0.28 5.69
N TYR A 50 7.18 0.28 4.92
CA TYR A 50 5.83 0.50 5.43
C TYR A 50 5.11 -0.81 5.71
N ALA A 51 5.30 -1.81 4.83
CA ALA A 51 4.65 -3.10 5.05
C ALA A 51 5.23 -3.79 6.27
N ALA A 52 6.53 -3.67 6.48
CA ALA A 52 7.14 -4.28 7.66
C ALA A 52 6.60 -3.66 8.94
N GLU A 53 6.35 -2.36 8.91
CA GLU A 53 5.79 -1.70 10.07
C GLU A 53 4.40 -2.25 10.40
N LEU A 54 3.59 -2.48 9.40
CA LEU A 54 2.27 -3.06 9.62
C LEU A 54 2.37 -4.49 10.11
N ARG A 55 3.32 -5.25 9.59
CA ARG A 55 3.49 -6.62 10.08
C ARG A 55 3.84 -6.63 11.56
N GLU A 56 4.66 -5.69 11.99
CA GLU A 56 5.02 -5.62 13.39
C GLU A 56 3.84 -5.27 14.26
N GLU A 57 2.85 -4.62 13.71
CA GLU A 57 1.64 -4.30 14.46
C GLU A 57 0.66 -5.46 14.49
N GLY A 58 0.95 -6.54 13.78
CA GLY A 58 0.14 -7.72 13.85
C GLY A 58 -0.81 -7.96 12.70
N PHE A 59 -0.73 -7.15 11.66
CA PHE A 59 -1.57 -7.39 10.49
C PHE A 59 -1.03 -8.56 9.70
N HIS A 60 -1.91 -9.48 9.33
CA HIS A 60 -1.51 -10.65 8.57
C HIS A 60 -1.62 -10.45 7.08
N THR A 61 -2.51 -9.60 6.66
CA THR A 61 -2.72 -9.36 5.24
C THR A 61 -2.48 -7.88 5.00
N ILE A 62 -1.63 -7.58 4.04
CA ILE A 62 -1.28 -6.22 3.73
C ILE A 62 -1.47 -6.01 2.25
N TYR A 63 -2.26 -5.01 1.90
CA TYR A 63 -2.45 -4.62 0.51
C TYR A 63 -1.60 -3.41 0.21
N LYS A 64 -0.83 -3.50 -0.85
CA LYS A 64 0.02 -2.42 -1.29
C LYS A 64 -0.48 -1.91 -2.61
N TYR A 65 -0.76 -0.63 -2.67
CA TYR A 65 -1.30 0.01 -3.85
C TYR A 65 -0.28 1.00 -4.39
N GLY A 66 0.14 0.79 -5.61
CA GLY A 66 0.95 1.78 -6.32
C GLY A 66 0.08 2.48 -7.33
N ILE A 67 -0.06 3.78 -7.20
CA ILE A 67 -0.94 4.54 -8.04
C ILE A 67 -0.12 5.56 -8.81
N ALA A 68 -0.28 5.57 -10.12
CA ALA A 68 0.38 6.52 -10.98
C ALA A 68 -0.68 7.40 -11.62
N CYS A 69 -0.44 8.70 -11.61
CA CYS A 69 -1.37 9.67 -12.16
C CYS A 69 -0.65 10.53 -13.19
N PHE A 70 -1.34 10.81 -14.28
CA PHE A 70 -0.84 11.72 -15.30
C PHE A 70 -2.02 12.44 -15.87
N ARG A 71 -2.08 13.74 -15.61
CA ARG A 71 -3.21 14.56 -16.04
C ARG A 71 -4.49 13.95 -15.50
N LYS A 72 -5.41 13.54 -16.36
CA LYS A 72 -6.69 13.01 -15.91
C LYS A 72 -6.72 11.50 -15.87
N ARG A 73 -5.58 10.85 -15.99
CA ARG A 73 -5.50 9.40 -16.01
C ARG A 73 -4.83 8.90 -14.77
N CYS A 74 -5.30 7.76 -14.29
CA CYS A 74 -4.67 7.08 -13.17
C CYS A 74 -4.62 5.61 -13.46
N ARG A 75 -3.60 4.98 -12.93
CA ARG A 75 -3.47 3.53 -13.02
C ARG A 75 -3.08 3.02 -11.65
N VAL A 76 -3.63 1.88 -11.29
CA VAL A 76 -3.40 1.29 -9.98
C VAL A 76 -2.82 -0.09 -10.15
N ALA A 77 -1.77 -0.38 -9.41
CA ALA A 77 -1.23 -1.73 -9.29
C ALA A 77 -1.33 -2.14 -7.84
N VAL A 78 -1.71 -3.37 -7.63
CA VAL A 78 -1.98 -3.88 -6.29
C VAL A 78 -1.14 -5.11 -6.04
N GLU A 79 -0.53 -5.17 -4.87
CA GLU A 79 0.12 -6.37 -4.39
C GLU A 79 -0.47 -6.73 -3.05
N LYS A 80 -0.70 -8.03 -2.86
CA LYS A 80 -1.21 -8.54 -1.60
C LYS A 80 -0.12 -9.37 -0.95
N GLU A 81 0.13 -9.09 0.30
CA GLU A 81 1.12 -9.83 1.06
C GLU A 81 0.42 -10.49 2.22
N GLU A 82 0.56 -11.81 2.32
CA GLU A 82 -0.03 -12.57 3.42
C GLU A 82 1.08 -13.26 4.19
N LEU A 83 0.94 -13.26 5.49
CA LEU A 83 1.91 -13.90 6.36
C LEU A 83 1.38 -15.21 6.92
#